data_ef0421d9020695ec7dc418a6db4763c6
#
_entry.id   ef0421d9020695ec7dc418a6db4763c6
#
_cell.length_a   1.000
_cell.length_b   1.000
_cell.length_c   1.000
_cell.angle_alpha   90.00
_cell.angle_beta   90.00
_cell.angle_gamma   90.00
#
_symmetry.space_group_name_H-M   'P 1'
#
loop_
_entity.id
_entity.type
_entity.pdbx_description
1 polymer ?
#
loop_
_entity_poly.entity_id
_entity_poly.type
_entity_poly.pdbx_seq_one_letter_code
_entity_poly.pdbx_strand_id
1 'polypeptide(L)'
;EYYTGASAYQGNVDWRPSAAKNQYPAEYESMADADIVALLQKRFVEVMGEVLASLNPDAKMVDGVDVFYTINFGVYTGTAENWTVVYKLVADGKFEYVEGSLAKR
;
A
#
# COMPACT_ATOMS: atom_id res chain seq x y z
N GLU A 1 11.25 -16.15 4.68
CA GLU A 1 10.68 -16.16 3.35
C GLU A 1 9.70 -15.02 3.17
N TYR A 2 9.64 -14.46 1.99
CA TYR A 2 8.66 -13.44 1.70
C TYR A 2 8.15 -13.58 0.27
N TYR A 3 6.94 -13.12 0.06
CA TYR A 3 6.31 -13.06 -1.24
C TYR A 3 6.69 -11.74 -1.91
N THR A 4 7.22 -11.83 -3.12
CA THR A 4 7.54 -10.66 -3.92
C THR A 4 6.63 -10.69 -5.13
N GLY A 5 5.63 -9.84 -5.13
CA GLY A 5 4.72 -9.87 -6.24
C GLY A 5 3.94 -8.58 -6.37
N ALA A 6 3.88 -8.11 -7.58
CA ALA A 6 3.05 -6.97 -7.92
C ALA A 6 1.66 -7.42 -8.35
N SER A 7 1.39 -8.71 -8.33
CA SER A 7 0.13 -9.25 -8.84
C SER A 7 -1.09 -8.80 -8.05
N ALA A 8 -0.91 -8.42 -6.79
CA ALA A 8 -2.00 -7.91 -5.99
C ALA A 8 -2.52 -6.56 -6.49
N TYR A 9 -1.67 -5.81 -7.17
CA TYR A 9 -2.04 -4.49 -7.66
C TYR A 9 -1.21 -4.17 -8.91
N GLN A 10 -1.86 -4.10 -10.06
CA GLN A 10 -1.18 -3.90 -11.34
C GLN A 10 -1.40 -2.53 -11.94
N GLY A 11 -2.27 -1.72 -11.39
CA GLY A 11 -2.49 -0.38 -11.88
C GLY A 11 -1.51 0.60 -11.27
N ASN A 12 -1.58 1.84 -11.74
CA ASN A 12 -0.86 2.94 -11.13
C ASN A 12 -1.73 3.56 -10.05
N VAL A 13 -1.15 3.78 -8.89
CA VAL A 13 -1.77 4.55 -7.82
C VAL A 13 -1.55 6.03 -8.11
N ASP A 14 -2.56 6.84 -7.98
CA ASP A 14 -2.45 8.28 -8.20
C ASP A 14 -2.43 9.00 -6.85
N TRP A 15 -1.27 9.56 -6.50
CA TRP A 15 -1.09 10.32 -5.27
C TRP A 15 -0.99 11.82 -5.50
N ARG A 16 -1.42 12.31 -6.65
CA ARG A 16 -1.40 13.76 -6.91
C ARG A 16 -2.47 14.47 -6.08
N PRO A 17 -2.10 15.50 -5.31
CA PRO A 17 -3.08 16.27 -4.55
C PRO A 17 -4.15 16.91 -5.44
N SER A 18 -3.77 17.39 -6.61
CA SER A 18 -4.72 18.00 -7.56
C SER A 18 -5.79 17.02 -8.01
N ALA A 19 -5.43 15.76 -8.25
CA ALA A 19 -6.40 14.74 -8.65
C ALA A 19 -7.36 14.43 -7.50
N ALA A 20 -6.85 14.33 -6.26
CA ALA A 20 -7.68 14.09 -5.10
C ALA A 20 -8.69 15.22 -4.89
N LYS A 21 -8.25 16.47 -4.99
CA LYS A 21 -9.12 17.63 -4.87
C LYS A 21 -10.20 17.66 -5.96
N ASN A 22 -9.84 17.22 -7.16
CA ASN A 22 -10.73 17.21 -8.31
C ASN A 22 -11.84 16.15 -8.16
N GLN A 23 -11.46 14.97 -7.65
CA GLN A 23 -12.41 13.86 -7.48
C GLN A 23 -13.26 13.99 -6.22
N TYR A 24 -12.67 14.50 -5.15
CA TYR A 24 -13.32 14.59 -3.82
C TYR A 24 -13.10 15.96 -3.21
N PRO A 25 -13.66 17.02 -3.81
CA PRO A 25 -13.39 18.38 -3.34
C PRO A 25 -13.86 18.63 -1.90
N ALA A 26 -14.97 18.04 -1.50
CA ALA A 26 -15.49 18.23 -0.14
C ALA A 26 -14.52 17.71 0.92
N GLU A 27 -13.72 16.72 0.59
CA GLU A 27 -12.77 16.09 1.53
C GLU A 27 -11.39 16.77 1.50
N TYR A 28 -10.91 17.14 0.32
CA TYR A 28 -9.51 17.54 0.16
C TYR A 28 -9.29 19.02 -0.15
N GLU A 29 -10.32 19.73 -0.54
CA GLU A 29 -10.18 21.10 -1.06
C GLU A 29 -9.49 22.05 -0.09
N SER A 30 -9.70 21.90 1.21
CA SER A 30 -9.09 22.74 2.23
C SER A 30 -7.79 22.20 2.82
N MET A 31 -7.33 21.05 2.36
CA MET A 31 -6.12 20.41 2.89
C MET A 31 -4.88 20.90 2.17
N ALA A 32 -3.77 20.97 2.91
CA ALA A 32 -2.45 21.21 2.30
C ALA A 32 -2.03 19.98 1.47
N ASP A 33 -1.28 20.21 0.40
CA ASP A 33 -0.86 19.15 -0.51
C ASP A 33 -0.10 18.02 0.20
N ALA A 34 0.80 18.37 1.12
CA ALA A 34 1.56 17.37 1.87
C ALA A 34 0.65 16.51 2.74
N ASP A 35 -0.39 17.08 3.32
CA ASP A 35 -1.35 16.36 4.14
C ASP A 35 -2.21 15.42 3.29
N ILE A 36 -2.55 15.83 2.08
CA ILE A 36 -3.29 14.98 1.14
C ILE A 36 -2.45 13.76 0.77
N VAL A 37 -1.19 13.95 0.42
CA VAL A 37 -0.30 12.84 0.07
C VAL A 37 -0.17 11.87 1.24
N ALA A 38 0.04 12.37 2.45
CA ALA A 38 0.15 11.52 3.64
C ALA A 38 -1.12 10.70 3.88
N LEU A 39 -2.28 11.31 3.69
CA LEU A 39 -3.57 10.61 3.86
C LEU A 39 -3.78 9.56 2.78
N LEU A 40 -3.44 9.86 1.53
CA LEU A 40 -3.56 8.90 0.43
C LEU A 40 -2.65 7.69 0.65
N GLN A 41 -1.43 7.92 1.12
CA GLN A 41 -0.50 6.85 1.45
C GLN A 41 -1.03 5.98 2.58
N LYS A 42 -1.55 6.59 3.62
CA LYS A 42 -2.14 5.86 4.75
C LYS A 42 -3.30 4.98 4.31
N ARG A 43 -4.20 5.51 3.50
CA ARG A 43 -5.35 4.76 2.97
C ARG A 43 -4.90 3.62 2.07
N PHE A 44 -3.89 3.86 1.24
CA PHE A 44 -3.32 2.82 0.39
C PHE A 44 -2.79 1.65 1.22
N VAL A 45 -2.02 1.96 2.27
CA VAL A 45 -1.44 0.93 3.14
C VAL A 45 -2.55 0.08 3.79
N GLU A 46 -3.61 0.71 4.28
CA GLU A 46 -4.73 0.00 4.90
C GLU A 46 -5.45 -0.90 3.90
N VAL A 47 -5.76 -0.38 2.72
CA VAL A 47 -6.47 -1.12 1.68
C VAL A 47 -5.64 -2.29 1.18
N MET A 48 -4.34 -2.10 0.98
CA MET A 48 -3.47 -3.17 0.50
C MET A 48 -3.33 -4.31 1.49
N GLY A 49 -3.38 -4.02 2.80
CA GLY A 49 -3.42 -5.08 3.80
C GLY A 49 -4.65 -5.96 3.65
N GLU A 50 -5.80 -5.36 3.38
CA GLU A 50 -7.04 -6.09 3.12
C GLU A 50 -7.00 -6.85 1.80
N VAL A 51 -6.41 -6.26 0.76
CA VAL A 51 -6.24 -6.92 -0.54
C VAL A 51 -5.35 -8.16 -0.41
N LEU A 52 -4.25 -8.06 0.31
CA LEU A 52 -3.38 -9.21 0.57
C LEU A 52 -4.13 -10.34 1.27
N ALA A 53 -4.90 -10.02 2.28
CA ALA A 53 -5.69 -11.02 3.01
C ALA A 53 -6.71 -11.70 2.10
N SER A 54 -7.34 -10.91 1.22
CA SER A 54 -8.32 -11.42 0.26
C SER A 54 -7.69 -12.34 -0.78
N LEU A 55 -6.48 -12.00 -1.27
CA LEU A 55 -5.78 -12.78 -2.29
C LEU A 55 -5.05 -14.00 -1.71
N ASN A 56 -4.78 -13.99 -0.41
CA ASN A 56 -4.03 -15.05 0.26
C ASN A 56 -4.78 -15.55 1.49
N PRO A 57 -6.02 -16.04 1.32
CA PRO A 57 -6.83 -16.48 2.47
C PRO A 57 -6.24 -17.69 3.19
N ASP A 58 -5.37 -18.43 2.51
CA ASP A 58 -4.71 -19.61 3.07
C ASP A 58 -3.32 -19.32 3.63
N ALA A 59 -2.92 -18.05 3.71
CA ALA A 59 -1.62 -17.68 4.27
C ALA A 59 -1.53 -18.12 5.72
N LYS A 60 -0.48 -18.87 6.05
CA LYS A 60 -0.28 -19.48 7.35
C LYS A 60 1.01 -19.06 7.99
N MET A 61 0.95 -18.83 9.30
CA MET A 61 2.15 -18.62 10.10
C MET A 61 3.02 -19.87 10.09
N VAL A 62 4.34 -19.64 10.11
CA VAL A 62 5.33 -20.72 10.21
C VAL A 62 6.07 -20.53 11.53
N ASP A 63 6.09 -21.55 12.36
CA ASP A 63 6.72 -21.51 13.68
C ASP A 63 8.22 -21.17 13.55
N GLY A 64 8.63 -20.16 14.30
CA GLY A 64 10.03 -19.74 14.33
C GLY A 64 10.49 -18.96 13.09
N VAL A 65 9.58 -18.62 12.18
CA VAL A 65 9.91 -17.91 10.94
C VAL A 65 8.98 -16.72 10.77
N ASP A 66 9.54 -15.54 10.54
CA ASP A 66 8.78 -14.38 10.15
C ASP A 66 8.49 -14.45 8.64
N VAL A 67 7.23 -14.31 8.29
CA VAL A 67 6.79 -14.34 6.88
C VAL A 67 6.44 -12.93 6.45
N PHE A 68 7.08 -12.46 5.38
CA PHE A 68 6.88 -11.12 4.83
C PHE A 68 6.36 -11.20 3.40
N TYR A 69 5.48 -10.27 3.06
CA TYR A 69 4.98 -10.09 1.71
C TYR A 69 5.38 -8.72 1.21
N THR A 70 6.10 -8.69 0.10
CA THR A 70 6.53 -7.44 -0.52
C THR A 70 5.68 -7.17 -1.76
N ILE A 71 5.11 -5.97 -1.84
CA ILE A 71 4.32 -5.54 -2.99
C ILE A 71 5.07 -4.43 -3.70
N ASN A 72 5.28 -4.61 -5.00
CA ASN A 72 5.85 -3.59 -5.88
C ASN A 72 4.73 -3.01 -6.73
N PHE A 73 4.65 -1.70 -6.81
CA PHE A 73 3.55 -1.04 -7.52
C PHE A 73 4.02 0.26 -8.16
N GLY A 74 3.23 0.72 -9.13
CA GLY A 74 3.47 1.99 -9.79
C GLY A 74 2.69 3.12 -9.12
N VAL A 75 3.31 4.28 -9.02
CA VAL A 75 2.69 5.49 -8.47
C VAL A 75 2.86 6.64 -9.45
N TYR A 76 1.83 7.44 -9.59
CA TYR A 76 1.90 8.67 -10.37
C TYR A 76 1.83 9.88 -9.43
N THR A 77 2.89 10.68 -9.44
CA THR A 77 2.99 11.90 -8.61
C THR A 77 3.22 13.14 -9.47
N GLY A 78 2.92 13.04 -10.75
CA GLY A 78 3.31 13.99 -11.79
C GLY A 78 4.27 13.33 -12.78
N THR A 79 4.97 12.31 -12.31
CA THR A 79 5.78 11.39 -13.12
C THR A 79 5.51 9.97 -12.64
N ALA A 80 5.75 9.00 -13.51
CA ALA A 80 5.60 7.59 -13.15
C ALA A 80 6.76 7.17 -12.25
N GLU A 81 6.45 6.57 -11.10
CA GLU A 81 7.43 6.12 -10.12
C GLU A 81 7.16 4.68 -9.74
N ASN A 82 8.19 4.00 -9.29
CA ASN A 82 8.08 2.65 -8.75
C ASN A 82 8.26 2.69 -7.25
N TRP A 83 7.33 2.07 -6.53
CA TRP A 83 7.31 2.04 -5.07
C TRP A 83 7.19 0.61 -4.57
N THR A 84 7.50 0.43 -3.31
CA THR A 84 7.40 -0.87 -2.64
C THR A 84 6.85 -0.70 -1.24
N VAL A 85 6.19 -1.72 -0.74
CA VAL A 85 5.69 -1.78 0.63
C VAL A 85 5.77 -3.22 1.12
N VAL A 86 6.05 -3.40 2.41
CA VAL A 86 6.17 -4.74 3.02
C VAL A 86 5.12 -4.92 4.09
N TYR A 87 4.52 -6.09 4.08
CA TYR A 87 3.58 -6.53 5.12
C TYR A 87 4.12 -7.79 5.80
N LYS A 88 3.89 -7.90 7.09
CA LYS A 88 4.24 -9.07 7.87
C LYS A 88 2.98 -9.88 8.13
N LEU A 89 3.06 -11.18 7.94
CA LEU A 89 1.98 -12.08 8.33
C LEU A 89 2.02 -12.23 9.85
N VAL A 90 0.99 -11.75 10.54
CA VAL A 90 0.94 -11.73 12.01
C VAL A 90 -0.01 -12.77 12.58
N ALA A 91 -0.89 -13.30 11.77
CA ALA A 91 -1.78 -14.41 12.09
C ALA A 91 -2.23 -15.03 10.76
N ASP A 92 -2.81 -16.22 10.80
CA ASP A 92 -3.28 -16.86 9.58
C ASP A 92 -4.24 -15.95 8.83
N GLY A 93 -3.88 -15.58 7.61
CA GLY A 93 -4.66 -14.70 6.76
C GLY A 93 -4.68 -13.23 7.18
N LYS A 94 -3.85 -12.81 8.14
CA LYS A 94 -3.80 -11.43 8.62
C LYS A 94 -2.44 -10.80 8.38
N PHE A 95 -2.44 -9.62 7.79
CA PHE A 95 -1.24 -8.90 7.40
C PHE A 95 -1.16 -7.58 8.13
N GLU A 96 0.04 -7.24 8.58
CA GLU A 96 0.32 -5.97 9.24
C GLU A 96 1.39 -5.22 8.46
N TYR A 97 1.16 -3.94 8.25
CA TYR A 97 2.13 -3.06 7.61
C TYR A 97 3.42 -2.99 8.42
N VAL A 98 4.55 -3.17 7.75
CA VAL A 98 5.87 -2.97 8.38
C VAL A 98 6.18 -1.49 8.34
N GLU A 99 6.28 -0.87 9.50
CA GLU A 99 6.51 0.56 9.65
C GLU A 99 7.79 0.98 8.93
N GLY A 100 7.69 2.03 8.12
CA GLY A 100 8.82 2.55 7.36
C GLY A 100 9.15 1.80 6.08
N SER A 101 8.40 0.76 5.72
CA SER A 101 8.68 -0.05 4.52
C SER A 101 8.12 0.57 3.24
N LEU A 102 7.15 1.48 3.32
CA LEU A 102 6.64 2.17 2.14
C LEU A 102 7.72 3.12 1.63
N ALA A 103 8.24 2.84 0.47
CA ALA A 103 9.38 3.59 -0.06
C ALA A 103 9.40 3.57 -1.59
N LYS A 104 9.99 4.60 -2.14
CA LYS A 104 10.27 4.68 -3.57
C LYS A 104 11.46 3.79 -3.90
N ARG A 105 11.32 3.02 -4.96
CA ARG A 105 12.39 2.14 -5.45
C ARG A 105 13.37 2.87 -6.34
#